data_848cd0a4eda1f8144f0cc26bd52eb6bd
#
_entry.id   848cd0a4eda1f8144f0cc26bd52eb6bd
#
_cell.length_a   1.000
_cell.length_b   1.000
_cell.length_c   1.000
_cell.angle_alpha   90.00
_cell.angle_beta   90.00
_cell.angle_gamma   90.00
#
_symmetry.space_group_name_H-M   'P 1'
#
loop_
_entity.id
_entity.type
_entity.pdbx_description
1 polymer ?
#
loop_
_entity_poly.entity_id
_entity_poly.type
_entity_poly.pdbx_seq_one_letter_code
_entity_poly.pdbx_strand_id
1 'polypeptide(L)'
;DLAAYLKQNGKPAELRRPSVDAFKIDDETPGVEVVVENTEACPRYSGVTIKGVTVKESPEWLQNRLRVIGLRPINNVVDITNFILHELGQPLHSFDAGKIKGNKVIVKAAEAGTKFVTLDGVERTLTDRDLMICNVEEPMCIGGVFGGLDSGVTEETTDVFLESACFHPTWIRKTARRFGLNTDASFRFERGLDPNNTMYVLKRAALLIQELAGGKITGAVQDVYPAVAEPYTVEVTYEKINTLIGKDIPVETVKSILASLEMEIVSETAEGLTLHVPVYRIDVQRDVDVIAVSYTHLRAHE
;
A
#
# COMPACT_ATOMS: atom_id res chain seq x y z
N ASP A 1 3.02 9.62 -13.41
CA ASP A 1 4.13 10.07 -14.26
C ASP A 1 3.88 9.77 -15.73
N LEU A 2 3.58 8.51 -16.15
CA LEU A 2 3.35 8.21 -17.56
C LEU A 2 2.21 9.02 -18.19
N ALA A 3 1.09 9.20 -17.48
CA ALA A 3 -0.02 10.03 -17.96
C ALA A 3 0.39 11.50 -18.08
N ALA A 4 1.16 12.04 -17.12
CA ALA A 4 1.71 13.39 -17.17
C ALA A 4 2.65 13.56 -18.37
N TYR A 5 3.56 12.61 -18.56
CA TYR A 5 4.47 12.58 -19.72
C TYR A 5 3.72 12.60 -21.05
N LEU A 6 2.72 11.74 -21.20
CA LEU A 6 1.92 11.67 -22.43
C LEU A 6 1.17 12.98 -22.70
N LYS A 7 0.56 13.58 -21.66
CA LYS A 7 -0.14 14.86 -21.77
C LYS A 7 0.81 15.98 -22.21
N GLN A 8 2.00 16.07 -21.63
CA GLN A 8 3.00 17.07 -21.99
C GLN A 8 3.51 16.89 -23.44
N ASN A 9 3.43 15.67 -23.98
CA ASN A 9 3.76 15.38 -25.39
C ASN A 9 2.54 15.46 -26.34
N GLY A 10 1.47 16.15 -25.95
CA GLY A 10 0.29 16.34 -26.79
C GLY A 10 -0.53 15.05 -27.04
N LYS A 11 -0.28 13.98 -26.30
CA LYS A 11 -1.03 12.73 -26.40
C LYS A 11 -2.14 12.68 -25.36
N PRO A 12 -3.39 12.32 -25.73
CA PRO A 12 -4.45 12.15 -24.77
C PRO A 12 -4.09 11.02 -23.80
N ALA A 13 -4.14 11.30 -22.51
CA ALA A 13 -3.91 10.33 -21.46
C ALA A 13 -4.80 10.63 -20.25
N GLU A 14 -5.43 9.60 -19.72
CA GLU A 14 -6.27 9.68 -18.53
C GLU A 14 -5.93 8.49 -17.61
N LEU A 15 -5.69 8.79 -16.33
CA LEU A 15 -5.57 7.77 -15.31
C LEU A 15 -6.96 7.41 -14.80
N ARG A 16 -7.40 6.17 -15.06
CA ARG A 16 -8.66 5.64 -14.54
C ARG A 16 -8.38 4.66 -13.42
N ARG A 17 -8.98 4.92 -12.27
CA ARG A 17 -8.94 3.99 -11.13
C ARG A 17 -10.18 3.10 -11.16
N PRO A 18 -10.08 1.80 -10.84
CA PRO A 18 -11.25 0.95 -10.64
C PRO A 18 -12.19 1.54 -9.59
N SER A 19 -13.52 1.60 -9.87
CA SER A 19 -14.48 2.09 -8.90
C SER A 19 -14.58 1.14 -7.71
N VAL A 20 -14.76 1.72 -6.52
CA VAL A 20 -15.05 1.01 -5.27
C VAL A 20 -16.43 1.43 -4.69
N ASP A 21 -17.25 2.10 -5.46
CA ASP A 21 -18.55 2.64 -5.04
C ASP A 21 -19.55 1.54 -4.65
N ALA A 22 -19.37 0.34 -5.20
CA ALA A 22 -20.19 -0.83 -4.85
C ALA A 22 -19.85 -1.43 -3.48
N PHE A 23 -18.76 -0.97 -2.83
CA PHE A 23 -18.39 -1.47 -1.52
C PHE A 23 -19.43 -1.10 -0.46
N LYS A 24 -19.94 -2.10 0.24
CA LYS A 24 -20.87 -1.94 1.35
C LYS A 24 -20.66 -3.06 2.36
N ILE A 25 -21.08 -2.82 3.58
CA ILE A 25 -21.21 -3.88 4.59
C ILE A 25 -22.51 -4.64 4.30
N ASP A 26 -22.40 -5.95 4.15
CA ASP A 26 -23.54 -6.83 3.83
C ASP A 26 -24.24 -7.39 5.07
N ASP A 27 -23.50 -7.50 6.19
CA ASP A 27 -23.95 -8.09 7.44
C ASP A 27 -23.27 -7.39 8.63
N GLU A 28 -24.04 -7.04 9.65
CA GLU A 28 -23.54 -6.37 10.86
C GLU A 28 -22.91 -7.32 11.89
N THR A 29 -22.89 -8.63 11.61
CA THR A 29 -22.23 -9.62 12.49
C THR A 29 -20.79 -9.18 12.75
N PRO A 30 -20.34 -9.11 14.01
CA PRO A 30 -19.00 -8.64 14.33
C PRO A 30 -17.91 -9.36 13.55
N GLY A 31 -17.04 -8.60 12.95
CA GLY A 31 -15.81 -9.06 12.31
C GLY A 31 -14.65 -9.10 13.30
N VAL A 32 -13.43 -9.23 12.76
CA VAL A 32 -12.20 -9.19 13.54
C VAL A 32 -11.94 -7.76 14.01
N GLU A 33 -11.67 -7.59 15.30
CA GLU A 33 -11.25 -6.31 15.90
C GLU A 33 -9.75 -6.07 15.65
N VAL A 34 -9.36 -4.79 15.51
CA VAL A 34 -7.96 -4.39 15.32
C VAL A 34 -7.51 -3.43 16.41
N VAL A 35 -6.36 -3.71 17.00
CA VAL A 35 -5.65 -2.82 17.93
C VAL A 35 -4.23 -2.60 17.41
N VAL A 36 -3.82 -1.34 17.28
CA VAL A 36 -2.44 -0.98 16.93
C VAL A 36 -1.78 -0.38 18.16
N GLU A 37 -0.89 -1.16 18.80
CA GLU A 37 -0.14 -0.73 19.97
C GLU A 37 1.11 0.11 19.60
N ASN A 38 1.69 -0.17 18.41
CA ASN A 38 2.86 0.55 17.90
C ASN A 38 2.51 1.39 16.66
N THR A 39 2.00 2.59 16.87
CA THR A 39 1.59 3.51 15.81
C THR A 39 2.75 4.19 15.09
N GLU A 40 3.97 4.17 15.66
CA GLU A 40 5.19 4.59 14.96
C GLU A 40 5.55 3.60 13.85
N ALA A 41 5.57 2.31 14.17
CA ALA A 41 5.91 1.26 13.21
C ALA A 41 4.77 0.95 12.23
N CYS A 42 3.52 1.21 12.64
CA CYS A 42 2.32 1.04 11.83
C CYS A 42 1.45 2.32 11.85
N PRO A 43 1.75 3.32 11.00
CA PRO A 43 1.00 4.58 10.94
C PRO A 43 -0.47 4.43 10.59
N ARG A 44 -0.83 3.42 9.78
CA ARG A 44 -2.22 3.10 9.47
C ARG A 44 -2.40 1.60 9.29
N TYR A 45 -3.49 1.10 9.85
CA TYR A 45 -3.91 -0.29 9.66
C TYR A 45 -5.40 -0.33 9.37
N SER A 46 -5.74 -0.81 8.17
CA SER A 46 -7.13 -1.00 7.74
C SER A 46 -7.40 -2.48 7.52
N GLY A 47 -8.58 -2.96 7.92
CA GLY A 47 -8.96 -4.35 7.75
C GLY A 47 -10.46 -4.57 7.65
N VAL A 48 -10.85 -5.66 7.03
CA VAL A 48 -12.26 -6.07 6.91
C VAL A 48 -12.40 -7.58 6.92
N THR A 49 -13.47 -8.08 7.51
CA THR A 49 -13.78 -9.50 7.52
C THR A 49 -14.75 -9.84 6.38
N ILE A 50 -14.48 -10.94 5.67
CA ILE A 50 -15.34 -11.47 4.60
C ILE A 50 -15.66 -12.91 4.96
N LYS A 51 -16.94 -13.22 5.25
CA LYS A 51 -17.40 -14.54 5.67
C LYS A 51 -18.08 -15.30 4.54
N GLY A 52 -17.92 -16.62 4.55
CA GLY A 52 -18.56 -17.51 3.58
C GLY A 52 -17.86 -17.48 2.21
N VAL A 53 -16.55 -17.27 2.17
CA VAL A 53 -15.76 -17.38 0.92
C VAL A 53 -15.55 -18.85 0.55
N THR A 54 -15.35 -19.09 -0.74
CA THR A 54 -14.92 -20.39 -1.26
C THR A 54 -13.54 -20.22 -1.88
N VAL A 55 -12.51 -20.72 -1.20
CA VAL A 55 -11.14 -20.71 -1.70
C VAL A 55 -10.99 -21.81 -2.74
N LYS A 56 -10.55 -21.43 -3.93
CA LYS A 56 -10.39 -22.31 -5.10
C LYS A 56 -9.37 -21.76 -6.07
N GLU A 57 -9.11 -22.50 -7.12
CA GLU A 57 -8.26 -22.01 -8.21
C GLU A 57 -8.81 -20.70 -8.81
N SER A 58 -7.90 -19.78 -9.10
CA SER A 58 -8.22 -18.49 -9.71
C SER A 58 -8.73 -18.64 -11.14
N PRO A 59 -9.61 -17.74 -11.62
CA PRO A 59 -10.00 -17.75 -13.03
C PRO A 59 -8.79 -17.49 -13.94
N GLU A 60 -8.84 -17.99 -15.15
CA GLU A 60 -7.74 -18.00 -16.12
C GLU A 60 -7.18 -16.59 -16.38
N TRP A 61 -8.04 -15.57 -16.45
CA TRP A 61 -7.59 -14.21 -16.69
C TRP A 61 -6.67 -13.70 -15.57
N LEU A 62 -6.98 -14.02 -14.30
CA LEU A 62 -6.19 -13.61 -13.13
C LEU A 62 -4.86 -14.38 -13.10
N GLN A 63 -4.90 -15.68 -13.34
CA GLN A 63 -3.69 -16.50 -13.44
C GLN A 63 -2.74 -15.98 -14.54
N ASN A 64 -3.28 -15.65 -15.72
CA ASN A 64 -2.48 -15.15 -16.83
C ASN A 64 -1.83 -13.79 -16.52
N ARG A 65 -2.54 -12.88 -15.81
CA ARG A 65 -1.98 -11.62 -15.35
C ARG A 65 -0.80 -11.83 -14.42
N LEU A 66 -0.92 -12.76 -13.48
CA LEU A 66 0.16 -13.08 -12.53
C LEU A 66 1.35 -13.76 -13.23
N ARG A 67 1.10 -14.72 -14.11
CA ARG A 67 2.16 -15.42 -14.86
C ARG A 67 3.00 -14.47 -15.71
N VAL A 68 2.38 -13.48 -16.35
CA VAL A 68 3.10 -12.49 -17.19
C VAL A 68 4.11 -11.67 -16.39
N ILE A 69 3.86 -11.44 -15.11
CA ILE A 69 4.79 -10.73 -14.21
C ILE A 69 5.69 -11.68 -13.40
N GLY A 70 5.69 -12.98 -13.72
CA GLY A 70 6.55 -13.98 -13.11
C GLY A 70 6.04 -14.58 -11.80
N LEU A 71 4.79 -14.30 -11.41
CA LEU A 71 4.18 -14.87 -10.21
C LEU A 71 3.48 -16.20 -10.53
N ARG A 72 3.62 -17.17 -9.62
CA ARG A 72 2.89 -18.43 -9.69
C ARG A 72 1.53 -18.27 -9.01
N PRO A 73 0.42 -18.54 -9.69
CA PRO A 73 -0.91 -18.59 -9.09
C PRO A 73 -0.99 -19.64 -7.96
N ILE A 74 -1.74 -19.32 -6.91
CA ILE A 74 -1.92 -20.17 -5.72
C ILE A 74 -3.40 -20.50 -5.55
N ASN A 75 -4.22 -19.52 -5.19
CA ASN A 75 -5.68 -19.60 -5.07
C ASN A 75 -6.31 -18.22 -5.27
N ASN A 76 -7.62 -18.18 -5.46
CA ASN A 76 -8.33 -16.93 -5.78
C ASN A 76 -8.16 -15.82 -4.75
N VAL A 77 -8.02 -16.10 -3.45
CA VAL A 77 -7.85 -15.09 -2.40
C VAL A 77 -6.41 -14.52 -2.42
N VAL A 78 -5.42 -15.39 -2.40
CA VAL A 78 -3.99 -14.97 -2.41
C VAL A 78 -3.64 -14.30 -3.73
N ASP A 79 -4.15 -14.80 -4.84
CA ASP A 79 -3.89 -14.26 -6.17
C ASP A 79 -4.50 -12.85 -6.34
N ILE A 80 -5.67 -12.61 -5.71
CA ILE A 80 -6.26 -11.26 -5.66
C ILE A 80 -5.33 -10.30 -4.90
N THR A 81 -4.81 -10.68 -3.74
CA THR A 81 -3.88 -9.80 -2.99
C THR A 81 -2.62 -9.49 -3.79
N ASN A 82 -2.06 -10.47 -4.49
CA ASN A 82 -0.92 -10.28 -5.38
C ASN A 82 -1.27 -9.41 -6.59
N PHE A 83 -2.43 -9.62 -7.21
CA PHE A 83 -2.89 -8.81 -8.33
C PHE A 83 -3.07 -7.34 -7.93
N ILE A 84 -3.74 -7.07 -6.83
CA ILE A 84 -3.98 -5.72 -6.32
C ILE A 84 -2.67 -5.03 -5.93
N LEU A 85 -1.70 -5.77 -5.36
CA LEU A 85 -0.37 -5.24 -5.07
C LEU A 85 0.27 -4.66 -6.34
N HIS A 86 0.14 -5.34 -7.48
CA HIS A 86 0.70 -4.88 -8.75
C HIS A 86 -0.20 -3.86 -9.48
N GLU A 87 -1.53 -3.93 -9.31
CA GLU A 87 -2.48 -2.96 -9.88
C GLU A 87 -2.35 -1.58 -9.21
N LEU A 88 -2.19 -1.55 -7.88
CA LEU A 88 -2.31 -0.33 -7.07
C LEU A 88 -1.07 -0.01 -6.23
N GLY A 89 -0.03 -0.83 -6.28
CA GLY A 89 1.22 -0.59 -5.56
C GLY A 89 1.17 -0.84 -4.05
N GLN A 90 0.04 -1.29 -3.51
CA GLN A 90 -0.21 -1.48 -2.08
C GLN A 90 -0.24 -2.97 -1.73
N PRO A 91 0.71 -3.47 -0.91
CA PRO A 91 0.64 -4.84 -0.41
C PRO A 91 -0.59 -5.06 0.48
N LEU A 92 -1.18 -6.22 0.34
CA LEU A 92 -2.29 -6.72 1.14
C LEU A 92 -1.88 -8.05 1.77
N HIS A 93 -2.49 -8.37 2.91
CA HIS A 93 -2.41 -9.71 3.49
C HIS A 93 -3.80 -10.26 3.78
N SER A 94 -3.95 -11.56 3.63
CA SER A 94 -5.19 -12.28 3.95
C SER A 94 -4.91 -13.35 4.99
N PHE A 95 -5.61 -13.26 6.11
CA PHE A 95 -5.57 -14.26 7.18
C PHE A 95 -6.81 -15.15 7.09
N ASP A 96 -6.67 -16.42 7.43
CA ASP A 96 -7.81 -17.25 7.80
C ASP A 96 -8.39 -16.71 9.11
N ALA A 97 -9.59 -16.12 9.05
CA ALA A 97 -10.22 -15.50 10.20
C ALA A 97 -10.51 -16.51 11.33
N GLY A 98 -10.74 -17.78 10.98
CA GLY A 98 -10.92 -18.88 11.96
C GLY A 98 -9.68 -19.17 12.79
N LYS A 99 -8.49 -18.77 12.31
CA LYS A 99 -7.22 -18.95 13.02
C LYS A 99 -6.84 -17.73 13.87
N ILE A 100 -7.58 -16.61 13.78
CA ILE A 100 -7.36 -15.41 14.60
C ILE A 100 -8.00 -15.61 15.97
N LYS A 101 -7.22 -16.14 16.92
CA LYS A 101 -7.68 -16.40 18.29
C LYS A 101 -8.15 -15.11 18.96
N GLY A 102 -9.27 -15.19 19.67
CA GLY A 102 -9.91 -14.04 20.31
C GLY A 102 -10.58 -13.07 19.32
N ASN A 103 -10.66 -13.42 18.03
CA ASN A 103 -11.24 -12.58 16.98
C ASN A 103 -10.64 -11.15 16.98
N LYS A 104 -9.34 -11.06 17.27
CA LYS A 104 -8.63 -9.80 17.45
C LYS A 104 -7.24 -9.85 16.85
N VAL A 105 -6.91 -8.85 16.06
CA VAL A 105 -5.57 -8.56 15.54
C VAL A 105 -4.93 -7.48 16.41
N ILE A 106 -3.70 -7.73 16.85
CA ILE A 106 -2.88 -6.81 17.64
C ILE A 106 -1.57 -6.55 16.91
N VAL A 107 -1.35 -5.30 16.53
CA VAL A 107 -0.14 -4.86 15.82
C VAL A 107 0.82 -4.26 16.83
N LYS A 108 1.93 -4.96 17.10
CA LYS A 108 2.89 -4.58 18.14
C LYS A 108 4.33 -5.00 17.81
N ALA A 109 5.30 -4.43 18.50
CA ALA A 109 6.67 -4.93 18.46
C ALA A 109 6.76 -6.32 19.13
N ALA A 110 7.64 -7.17 18.62
CA ALA A 110 7.88 -8.48 19.23
C ALA A 110 8.60 -8.35 20.58
N GLU A 111 8.45 -9.35 21.42
CA GLU A 111 9.33 -9.55 22.57
C GLU A 111 10.66 -10.14 22.08
N ALA A 112 11.78 -9.57 22.52
CA ALA A 112 13.09 -10.05 22.13
C ALA A 112 13.31 -11.51 22.54
N GLY A 113 13.81 -12.32 21.62
CA GLY A 113 14.03 -13.75 21.83
C GLY A 113 12.85 -14.65 21.46
N THR A 114 11.68 -14.10 21.14
CA THR A 114 10.53 -14.88 20.66
C THR A 114 10.88 -15.66 19.41
N LYS A 115 10.51 -16.95 19.39
CA LYS A 115 10.66 -17.83 18.23
C LYS A 115 9.42 -17.75 17.36
N PHE A 116 9.62 -17.64 16.05
CA PHE A 116 8.54 -17.55 15.08
C PHE A 116 8.88 -18.34 13.81
N VAL A 117 7.98 -19.22 13.38
CA VAL A 117 8.13 -20.00 12.16
C VAL A 117 7.42 -19.31 11.01
N THR A 118 8.17 -18.94 9.99
CA THR A 118 7.66 -18.28 8.78
C THR A 118 7.16 -19.28 7.74
N LEU A 119 6.44 -18.81 6.71
CA LEU A 119 5.84 -19.62 5.63
C LEU A 119 6.84 -20.55 4.90
N ASP A 120 8.12 -20.21 4.91
CA ASP A 120 9.21 -21.05 4.36
C ASP A 120 9.64 -22.18 5.30
N GLY A 121 8.98 -22.35 6.46
CA GLY A 121 9.28 -23.35 7.48
C GLY A 121 10.53 -23.04 8.32
N VAL A 122 11.10 -21.83 8.19
CA VAL A 122 12.30 -21.44 8.94
C VAL A 122 11.93 -20.81 10.28
N GLU A 123 12.50 -21.33 11.38
CA GLU A 123 12.39 -20.69 12.69
C GLU A 123 13.32 -19.48 12.77
N ARG A 124 12.75 -18.34 13.14
CA ARG A 124 13.45 -17.07 13.29
C ARG A 124 13.37 -16.57 14.72
N THR A 125 14.45 -15.97 15.22
CA THR A 125 14.46 -15.33 16.53
C THR A 125 14.17 -13.85 16.37
N LEU A 126 13.06 -13.39 16.95
CA LEU A 126 12.59 -12.00 16.87
C LEU A 126 13.35 -11.10 17.84
N THR A 127 13.30 -9.81 17.57
CA THR A 127 13.80 -8.74 18.44
C THR A 127 12.69 -7.72 18.70
N ASP A 128 12.90 -6.83 19.66
CA ASP A 128 12.00 -5.72 19.96
C ASP A 128 11.89 -4.66 18.83
N ARG A 129 12.61 -4.87 17.72
CA ARG A 129 12.55 -4.04 16.50
C ARG A 129 11.79 -4.70 15.36
N ASP A 130 11.18 -5.86 15.59
CA ASP A 130 10.33 -6.53 14.62
C ASP A 130 8.88 -6.22 14.90
N LEU A 131 8.19 -5.70 13.89
CA LEU A 131 6.77 -5.45 13.97
C LEU A 131 6.03 -6.74 13.65
N MET A 132 5.13 -7.14 14.56
CA MET A 132 4.34 -8.35 14.42
C MET A 132 2.85 -8.04 14.34
N ILE A 133 2.18 -8.80 13.50
CA ILE A 133 0.73 -8.94 13.50
C ILE A 133 0.42 -10.18 14.34
N CYS A 134 -0.25 -9.99 15.48
CA CYS A 134 -0.55 -11.03 16.45
C CYS A 134 -2.06 -11.23 16.59
N ASN A 135 -2.47 -12.41 17.06
CA ASN A 135 -3.74 -12.58 17.74
C ASN A 135 -3.56 -12.39 19.27
N VAL A 136 -4.54 -12.73 20.08
CA VAL A 136 -4.45 -12.54 21.55
C VAL A 136 -3.44 -13.49 22.22
N GLU A 137 -3.01 -14.55 21.57
CA GLU A 137 -2.12 -15.56 22.14
C GLU A 137 -0.73 -15.56 21.53
N GLU A 138 -0.64 -15.35 20.21
CA GLU A 138 0.61 -15.60 19.47
C GLU A 138 0.80 -14.68 18.25
N PRO A 139 2.05 -14.51 17.78
CA PRO A 139 2.34 -13.82 16.53
C PRO A 139 1.87 -14.66 15.33
N MET A 140 1.31 -13.97 14.32
CA MET A 140 0.79 -14.58 13.08
C MET A 140 1.61 -14.20 11.84
N CYS A 141 2.21 -13.02 11.82
CA CYS A 141 2.92 -12.49 10.65
C CYS A 141 3.99 -11.49 11.07
N ILE A 142 5.13 -11.48 10.39
CA ILE A 142 6.09 -10.37 10.45
C ILE A 142 5.52 -9.25 9.57
N GLY A 143 5.01 -8.20 10.19
CA GLY A 143 4.28 -7.12 9.51
C GLY A 143 5.04 -6.54 8.32
N GLY A 144 4.42 -6.57 7.14
CA GLY A 144 4.99 -6.06 5.89
C GLY A 144 6.20 -6.81 5.34
N VAL A 145 6.60 -7.93 5.95
CA VAL A 145 7.77 -8.72 5.52
C VAL A 145 7.38 -10.12 5.09
N PHE A 146 6.85 -10.95 6.01
CA PHE A 146 6.58 -12.35 5.68
C PHE A 146 5.54 -12.99 6.61
N GLY A 147 4.62 -13.77 6.04
CA GLY A 147 3.60 -14.48 6.80
C GLY A 147 4.15 -15.60 7.68
N GLY A 148 3.38 -15.98 8.70
CA GLY A 148 3.60 -17.16 9.51
C GLY A 148 3.01 -18.42 8.88
N LEU A 149 3.52 -19.58 9.31
CA LEU A 149 3.13 -20.87 8.74
C LEU A 149 1.64 -21.19 8.94
N ASP A 150 1.08 -20.84 10.10
CA ASP A 150 -0.22 -21.36 10.53
C ASP A 150 -1.40 -20.42 10.26
N SER A 151 -1.18 -19.14 9.96
CA SER A 151 -2.25 -18.12 9.85
C SER A 151 -2.77 -17.90 8.42
N GLY A 152 -2.16 -18.53 7.43
CA GLY A 152 -2.48 -18.34 6.02
C GLY A 152 -3.81 -18.96 5.59
N VAL A 153 -4.33 -18.45 4.48
CA VAL A 153 -5.53 -18.96 3.79
C VAL A 153 -5.22 -20.30 3.13
N THR A 154 -6.11 -21.27 3.33
CA THR A 154 -6.08 -22.61 2.72
C THR A 154 -7.38 -22.88 1.96
N GLU A 155 -7.46 -24.01 1.25
CA GLU A 155 -8.69 -24.42 0.56
C GLU A 155 -9.88 -24.67 1.51
N GLU A 156 -9.59 -24.91 2.80
CA GLU A 156 -10.61 -25.12 3.85
C GLU A 156 -11.09 -23.81 4.48
N THR A 157 -10.44 -22.67 4.17
CA THR A 157 -10.79 -21.37 4.74
C THR A 157 -12.14 -20.91 4.21
N THR A 158 -13.06 -20.58 5.13
CA THR A 158 -14.40 -20.06 4.84
C THR A 158 -14.55 -18.58 5.16
N ASP A 159 -13.73 -18.07 6.06
CA ASP A 159 -13.78 -16.67 6.50
C ASP A 159 -12.38 -16.06 6.41
N VAL A 160 -12.29 -14.89 5.82
CA VAL A 160 -11.02 -14.19 5.58
C VAL A 160 -11.03 -12.85 6.31
N PHE A 161 -9.94 -12.54 7.00
CA PHE A 161 -9.63 -11.19 7.42
C PHE A 161 -8.61 -10.59 6.44
N LEU A 162 -9.02 -9.55 5.72
CA LEU A 162 -8.20 -8.85 4.73
C LEU A 162 -7.57 -7.62 5.36
N GLU A 163 -6.24 -7.53 5.27
CA GLU A 163 -5.42 -6.42 5.76
C GLU A 163 -4.96 -5.53 4.61
N SER A 164 -5.04 -4.21 4.80
CA SER A 164 -4.35 -3.19 4.01
C SER A 164 -3.75 -2.18 4.97
N ALA A 165 -2.43 -2.18 5.11
CA ALA A 165 -1.74 -1.39 6.12
C ALA A 165 -0.63 -0.51 5.51
N CYS A 166 -0.20 0.51 6.26
CA CYS A 166 0.99 1.27 5.99
C CYS A 166 1.98 1.05 7.15
N PHE A 167 3.15 0.50 6.83
CA PHE A 167 4.21 0.25 7.80
C PHE A 167 5.38 1.21 7.59
N HIS A 168 6.05 1.57 8.68
CA HIS A 168 7.17 2.51 8.64
C HIS A 168 8.38 1.91 7.90
N PRO A 169 8.91 2.58 6.85
CA PRO A 169 9.93 2.04 5.94
C PRO A 169 11.18 1.50 6.64
N THR A 170 11.66 2.21 7.67
CA THR A 170 12.88 1.83 8.39
C THR A 170 12.70 0.55 9.21
N TRP A 171 11.51 0.34 9.82
CA TRP A 171 11.21 -0.88 10.55
C TRP A 171 11.24 -2.08 9.61
N ILE A 172 10.52 -1.99 8.50
CA ILE A 172 10.44 -3.09 7.52
C ILE A 172 11.81 -3.39 6.92
N ARG A 173 12.55 -2.37 6.48
CA ARG A 173 13.89 -2.55 5.89
C ARG A 173 14.87 -3.24 6.83
N LYS A 174 14.88 -2.85 8.13
CA LYS A 174 15.78 -3.45 9.11
C LYS A 174 15.47 -4.93 9.34
N THR A 175 14.20 -5.28 9.52
CA THR A 175 13.75 -6.65 9.71
C THR A 175 14.00 -7.50 8.47
N ALA A 176 13.59 -7.04 7.30
CA ALA A 176 13.77 -7.74 6.03
C ALA A 176 15.26 -8.05 5.75
N ARG A 177 16.13 -7.07 5.93
CA ARG A 177 17.59 -7.26 5.74
C ARG A 177 18.20 -8.22 6.74
N ARG A 178 17.82 -8.13 8.01
CA ARG A 178 18.35 -9.03 9.06
C ARG A 178 18.02 -10.49 8.79
N PHE A 179 16.82 -10.77 8.29
CA PHE A 179 16.39 -12.13 7.97
C PHE A 179 16.71 -12.56 6.53
N GLY A 180 17.24 -11.66 5.70
CA GLY A 180 17.49 -11.94 4.28
C GLY A 180 16.17 -12.15 3.48
N LEU A 181 15.05 -11.58 3.94
CA LEU A 181 13.74 -11.70 3.33
C LEU A 181 13.49 -10.51 2.39
N ASN A 182 13.59 -10.74 1.10
CA ASN A 182 13.30 -9.75 0.08
C ASN A 182 12.01 -10.14 -0.66
N THR A 183 10.88 -9.69 -0.15
CA THR A 183 9.56 -9.99 -0.72
C THR A 183 9.03 -8.78 -1.50
N ASP A 184 8.05 -9.01 -2.37
CA ASP A 184 7.36 -7.93 -3.08
C ASP A 184 6.70 -6.90 -2.14
N ALA A 185 6.24 -7.35 -0.98
CA ALA A 185 5.70 -6.50 0.07
C ALA A 185 6.80 -5.66 0.74
N SER A 186 7.86 -6.32 1.26
CA SER A 186 8.95 -5.62 1.94
C SER A 186 9.65 -4.62 1.03
N PHE A 187 9.82 -4.95 -0.26
CA PHE A 187 10.39 -4.06 -1.27
C PHE A 187 9.61 -2.74 -1.40
N ARG A 188 8.26 -2.80 -1.31
CA ARG A 188 7.41 -1.61 -1.39
C ARG A 188 7.37 -0.84 -0.09
N PHE A 189 7.15 -1.52 1.03
CA PHE A 189 7.10 -0.88 2.35
C PHE A 189 8.41 -0.18 2.71
N GLU A 190 9.57 -0.79 2.44
CA GLU A 190 10.86 -0.20 2.77
C GLU A 190 11.17 1.10 1.99
N ARG A 191 10.44 1.36 0.90
CA ARG A 191 10.52 2.58 0.09
C ARG A 191 9.50 3.63 0.49
N GLY A 192 8.54 3.27 1.31
CA GLY A 192 7.42 4.12 1.72
C GLY A 192 6.20 3.95 0.82
N LEU A 193 5.04 3.97 1.45
CA LEU A 193 3.73 3.91 0.79
C LEU A 193 2.83 5.03 1.29
N ASP A 194 1.83 5.37 0.49
CA ASP A 194 0.81 6.35 0.85
C ASP A 194 -0.18 5.74 1.86
N PRO A 195 -0.20 6.18 3.11
CA PRO A 195 -1.18 5.70 4.08
C PRO A 195 -2.63 6.04 3.68
N ASN A 196 -2.84 7.07 2.86
CA ASN A 196 -4.19 7.46 2.40
C ASN A 196 -4.77 6.49 1.37
N ASN A 197 -3.93 5.65 0.75
CA ASN A 197 -4.38 4.67 -0.25
C ASN A 197 -4.93 3.37 0.37
N THR A 198 -4.65 3.07 1.64
CA THR A 198 -4.95 1.77 2.27
C THR A 198 -6.44 1.40 2.19
N MET A 199 -7.33 2.35 2.51
CA MET A 199 -8.78 2.13 2.51
C MET A 199 -9.35 1.89 1.10
N TYR A 200 -8.87 2.64 0.11
CA TYR A 200 -9.29 2.44 -1.28
C TYR A 200 -8.89 1.05 -1.77
N VAL A 201 -7.66 0.64 -1.48
CA VAL A 201 -7.13 -0.67 -1.88
C VAL A 201 -7.84 -1.81 -1.16
N LEU A 202 -8.12 -1.65 0.14
CA LEU A 202 -8.92 -2.61 0.92
C LEU A 202 -10.29 -2.85 0.28
N LYS A 203 -11.01 -1.78 -0.05
CA LYS A 203 -12.32 -1.86 -0.71
C LYS A 203 -12.23 -2.54 -2.07
N ARG A 204 -11.23 -2.19 -2.88
CA ARG A 204 -11.02 -2.82 -4.20
C ARG A 204 -10.78 -4.31 -4.11
N ALA A 205 -9.92 -4.73 -3.17
CA ALA A 205 -9.63 -6.14 -2.95
C ALA A 205 -10.84 -6.91 -2.39
N ALA A 206 -11.56 -6.33 -1.44
CA ALA A 206 -12.77 -6.94 -0.87
C ALA A 206 -13.84 -7.19 -1.94
N LEU A 207 -14.09 -6.22 -2.83
CA LEU A 207 -15.02 -6.39 -3.95
C LEU A 207 -14.58 -7.50 -4.91
N LEU A 208 -13.29 -7.60 -5.19
CA LEU A 208 -12.77 -8.64 -6.08
C LEU A 208 -12.82 -10.02 -5.42
N ILE A 209 -12.61 -10.11 -4.09
CA ILE A 209 -12.82 -11.35 -3.34
C ILE A 209 -14.29 -11.77 -3.39
N GLN A 210 -15.24 -10.86 -3.18
CA GLN A 210 -16.66 -11.16 -3.32
C GLN A 210 -17.02 -11.67 -4.73
N GLU A 211 -16.45 -11.06 -5.76
CA GLU A 211 -16.68 -11.47 -7.15
C GLU A 211 -16.16 -12.88 -7.44
N LEU A 212 -14.95 -13.21 -6.99
CA LEU A 212 -14.25 -14.43 -7.39
C LEU A 212 -14.32 -15.58 -6.37
N ALA A 213 -14.51 -15.25 -5.10
CA ALA A 213 -14.60 -16.22 -4.01
C ALA A 213 -15.97 -16.24 -3.31
N GLY A 214 -16.83 -15.28 -3.62
CA GLY A 214 -18.10 -15.10 -2.93
C GLY A 214 -17.94 -14.50 -1.53
N GLY A 215 -18.88 -14.78 -0.67
CA GLY A 215 -18.89 -14.30 0.72
C GLY A 215 -19.58 -12.96 0.89
N LYS A 216 -19.66 -12.55 2.17
CA LYS A 216 -20.27 -11.30 2.61
C LYS A 216 -19.25 -10.48 3.41
N ILE A 217 -19.18 -9.20 3.14
CA ILE A 217 -18.41 -8.25 3.95
C ILE A 217 -19.18 -8.03 5.25
N THR A 218 -18.57 -8.39 6.39
CA THR A 218 -19.24 -8.42 7.69
C THR A 218 -18.58 -7.52 8.71
N GLY A 219 -19.42 -6.94 9.57
CA GLY A 219 -18.99 -6.05 10.64
C GLY A 219 -18.45 -4.70 10.12
N ALA A 220 -18.03 -3.86 11.06
CA ALA A 220 -17.43 -2.58 10.69
C ALA A 220 -16.05 -2.75 10.06
N VAL A 221 -15.73 -1.94 9.06
CA VAL A 221 -14.35 -1.81 8.59
C VAL A 221 -13.51 -1.28 9.75
N GLN A 222 -12.41 -1.97 10.05
CA GLN A 222 -11.44 -1.51 11.02
C GLN A 222 -10.48 -0.55 10.31
N ASP A 223 -10.27 0.64 10.88
CA ASP A 223 -9.32 1.61 10.32
C ASP A 223 -8.70 2.43 11.46
N VAL A 224 -7.48 2.07 11.82
CA VAL A 224 -6.70 2.76 12.85
C VAL A 224 -5.72 3.70 12.15
N TYR A 225 -6.00 5.01 12.20
CA TYR A 225 -5.21 6.05 11.55
C TYR A 225 -5.09 7.27 12.47
N PRO A 226 -4.25 7.21 13.51
CA PRO A 226 -4.20 8.22 14.56
C PRO A 226 -3.64 9.57 14.11
N ALA A 227 -2.76 9.57 13.11
CA ALA A 227 -2.14 10.79 12.57
C ALA A 227 -2.25 10.78 11.04
N VAL A 228 -3.20 11.54 10.52
CA VAL A 228 -3.41 11.67 9.07
C VAL A 228 -2.19 12.32 8.44
N ALA A 229 -1.65 11.68 7.40
CA ALA A 229 -0.53 12.23 6.66
C ALA A 229 -1.00 13.38 5.77
N GLU A 230 -0.38 14.54 5.96
CA GLU A 230 -0.63 15.75 5.20
C GLU A 230 0.32 15.88 4.01
N PRO A 231 -0.09 16.53 2.92
CA PRO A 231 0.80 16.84 1.80
C PRO A 231 2.05 17.61 2.24
N TYR A 232 3.16 17.39 1.56
CA TYR A 232 4.38 18.15 1.81
C TYR A 232 4.23 19.56 1.23
N THR A 233 4.46 20.58 2.06
CA THR A 233 4.51 21.98 1.58
C THR A 233 5.90 22.29 1.06
N VAL A 234 6.01 22.67 -0.21
CA VAL A 234 7.28 22.99 -0.87
C VAL A 234 7.19 24.36 -1.53
N GLU A 235 8.13 25.22 -1.22
CA GLU A 235 8.29 26.51 -1.88
C GLU A 235 9.37 26.39 -2.96
N VAL A 236 9.09 26.90 -4.18
CA VAL A 236 10.03 26.88 -5.30
C VAL A 236 9.97 28.22 -6.06
N THR A 237 11.14 28.79 -6.38
CA THR A 237 11.22 30.03 -7.15
C THR A 237 11.47 29.75 -8.63
N TYR A 238 10.93 30.59 -9.51
CA TYR A 238 11.16 30.49 -10.95
C TYR A 238 12.65 30.69 -11.32
N GLU A 239 13.34 31.59 -10.63
CA GLU A 239 14.77 31.79 -10.78
C GLU A 239 15.55 30.50 -10.51
N LYS A 240 15.25 29.80 -9.41
CA LYS A 240 15.93 28.54 -9.06
C LYS A 240 15.62 27.43 -10.07
N ILE A 241 14.37 27.34 -10.55
CA ILE A 241 13.99 26.41 -11.62
C ILE A 241 14.87 26.66 -12.86
N ASN A 242 14.88 27.89 -13.36
CA ASN A 242 15.62 28.24 -14.58
C ASN A 242 17.13 28.07 -14.43
N THR A 243 17.67 28.41 -13.26
CA THR A 243 19.12 28.29 -12.99
C THR A 243 19.57 26.83 -12.95
N LEU A 244 18.79 25.95 -12.26
CA LEU A 244 19.18 24.53 -12.14
C LEU A 244 18.95 23.76 -13.45
N ILE A 245 17.91 24.11 -14.20
CA ILE A 245 17.62 23.47 -15.50
C ILE A 245 18.56 24.05 -16.60
N GLY A 246 19.07 25.27 -16.42
CA GLY A 246 19.93 25.93 -17.40
C GLY A 246 19.20 26.52 -18.60
N LYS A 247 17.89 26.74 -18.49
CA LYS A 247 17.01 27.26 -19.54
C LYS A 247 15.84 28.02 -18.92
N ASP A 248 15.46 29.15 -19.56
CA ASP A 248 14.25 29.88 -19.18
C ASP A 248 13.01 29.10 -19.61
N ILE A 249 12.17 28.74 -18.65
CA ILE A 249 10.96 27.97 -18.88
C ILE A 249 9.75 28.89 -18.64
N PRO A 250 8.79 28.97 -19.58
CA PRO A 250 7.59 29.72 -19.37
C PRO A 250 6.85 29.27 -18.11
N VAL A 251 6.41 30.20 -17.28
CA VAL A 251 5.69 29.93 -16.02
C VAL A 251 4.50 29.00 -16.22
N GLU A 252 3.72 29.21 -17.28
CA GLU A 252 2.57 28.35 -17.58
C GLU A 252 2.96 26.90 -17.92
N THR A 253 4.14 26.68 -18.50
CA THR A 253 4.67 25.33 -18.74
C THR A 253 5.03 24.65 -17.42
N VAL A 254 5.68 25.36 -16.50
CA VAL A 254 5.98 24.85 -15.17
C VAL A 254 4.68 24.45 -14.45
N LYS A 255 3.71 25.36 -14.42
CA LYS A 255 2.39 25.12 -13.77
C LYS A 255 1.65 23.93 -14.39
N SER A 256 1.68 23.82 -15.72
CA SER A 256 1.05 22.69 -16.44
C SER A 256 1.70 21.34 -16.08
N ILE A 257 3.02 21.29 -15.93
CA ILE A 257 3.74 20.08 -15.52
C ILE A 257 3.36 19.71 -14.08
N LEU A 258 3.43 20.67 -13.16
CA LEU A 258 3.11 20.44 -11.74
C LEU A 258 1.66 19.95 -11.56
N ALA A 259 0.71 20.57 -12.25
CA ALA A 259 -0.69 20.12 -12.25
C ALA A 259 -0.84 18.70 -12.82
N SER A 260 -0.10 18.37 -13.89
CA SER A 260 -0.11 17.01 -14.47
C SER A 260 0.45 15.95 -13.51
N LEU A 261 1.31 16.37 -12.59
CA LEU A 261 1.91 15.55 -11.54
C LEU A 261 1.09 15.54 -10.24
N GLU A 262 -0.12 16.12 -10.28
CA GLU A 262 -1.04 16.24 -9.14
C GLU A 262 -0.45 17.04 -7.96
N MET A 263 0.46 17.98 -8.23
CA MET A 263 0.95 18.94 -7.24
C MET A 263 0.02 20.14 -7.25
N GLU A 264 -0.60 20.42 -6.11
CA GLU A 264 -1.52 21.55 -5.95
C GLU A 264 -0.73 22.86 -5.76
N ILE A 265 -1.06 23.89 -6.53
CA ILE A 265 -0.50 25.22 -6.33
C ILE A 265 -1.36 25.92 -5.29
N VAL A 266 -0.83 26.08 -4.08
CA VAL A 266 -1.52 26.71 -2.94
C VAL A 266 -1.44 28.24 -3.01
N SER A 267 -0.29 28.75 -3.41
CA SER A 267 -0.09 30.17 -3.64
C SER A 267 0.90 30.43 -4.77
N GLU A 268 0.73 31.59 -5.43
CA GLU A 268 1.59 32.06 -6.51
C GLU A 268 1.98 33.50 -6.25
N THR A 269 3.25 33.82 -6.47
CA THR A 269 3.81 35.16 -6.43
C THR A 269 4.54 35.46 -7.76
N ALA A 270 4.99 36.69 -7.95
CA ALA A 270 5.83 37.03 -9.10
C ALA A 270 7.18 36.26 -9.10
N GLU A 271 7.61 35.75 -7.94
CA GLU A 271 8.91 35.12 -7.74
C GLU A 271 8.86 33.60 -7.75
N GLY A 272 7.69 32.99 -7.43
CA GLY A 272 7.59 31.54 -7.33
C GLY A 272 6.24 31.01 -6.85
N LEU A 273 6.24 29.74 -6.48
CA LEU A 273 5.06 28.96 -6.12
C LEU A 273 5.24 28.31 -4.75
N THR A 274 4.15 28.20 -4.00
CA THR A 274 4.00 27.27 -2.86
C THR A 274 3.12 26.11 -3.30
N LEU A 275 3.60 24.90 -3.09
CA LEU A 275 2.99 23.67 -3.57
C LEU A 275 2.59 22.77 -2.39
N HIS A 276 1.47 22.08 -2.52
CA HIS A 276 1.17 20.87 -1.78
C HIS A 276 1.51 19.65 -2.65
N VAL A 277 2.55 18.93 -2.25
CA VAL A 277 2.99 17.71 -2.92
C VAL A 277 2.28 16.51 -2.30
N PRO A 278 1.58 15.67 -3.09
CA PRO A 278 0.85 14.51 -2.55
C PRO A 278 1.75 13.56 -1.76
N VAL A 279 1.21 12.97 -0.69
CA VAL A 279 1.94 12.08 0.23
C VAL A 279 2.57 10.88 -0.49
N TYR A 280 1.95 10.39 -1.56
CA TYR A 280 2.50 9.27 -2.34
C TYR A 280 3.78 9.59 -3.11
N ARG A 281 4.13 10.89 -3.27
CA ARG A 281 5.41 11.34 -3.83
C ARG A 281 6.44 11.49 -2.73
N ILE A 282 6.80 10.38 -2.12
CA ILE A 282 7.71 10.32 -0.97
C ILE A 282 9.13 10.83 -1.25
N ASP A 283 9.53 10.90 -2.50
CA ASP A 283 10.81 11.37 -3.01
C ASP A 283 10.80 12.86 -3.37
N VAL A 284 9.65 13.54 -3.33
CA VAL A 284 9.49 14.94 -3.69
C VAL A 284 9.11 15.77 -2.47
N GLN A 285 10.10 16.15 -1.66
CA GLN A 285 9.90 16.87 -0.40
C GLN A 285 10.59 18.22 -0.35
N ARG A 286 11.45 18.53 -1.32
CA ARG A 286 12.24 19.77 -1.40
C ARG A 286 12.08 20.41 -2.78
N ASP A 287 12.43 21.68 -2.86
CA ASP A 287 12.38 22.44 -4.13
C ASP A 287 13.22 21.79 -5.24
N VAL A 288 14.41 21.27 -4.90
CA VAL A 288 15.27 20.59 -5.88
C VAL A 288 14.63 19.32 -6.43
N ASP A 289 13.83 18.61 -5.61
CA ASP A 289 13.12 17.42 -6.03
C ASP A 289 11.98 17.79 -7.01
N VAL A 290 11.25 18.88 -6.71
CA VAL A 290 10.23 19.44 -7.62
C VAL A 290 10.85 19.86 -8.95
N ILE A 291 12.02 20.49 -8.94
CA ILE A 291 12.73 20.90 -10.15
C ILE A 291 13.16 19.67 -10.96
N ALA A 292 13.71 18.64 -10.31
CA ALA A 292 14.16 17.42 -10.96
C ALA A 292 13.01 16.68 -11.68
N VAL A 293 11.87 16.52 -11.03
CA VAL A 293 10.71 15.87 -11.64
C VAL A 293 10.12 16.72 -12.76
N SER A 294 10.11 18.04 -12.61
CA SER A 294 9.66 18.97 -13.66
C SER A 294 10.55 18.88 -14.91
N TYR A 295 11.88 18.84 -14.71
CA TYR A 295 12.83 18.68 -15.81
C TYR A 295 12.62 17.39 -16.60
N THR A 296 12.34 16.28 -15.93
CA THR A 296 12.06 15.00 -16.58
C THR A 296 10.89 15.10 -17.58
N HIS A 297 9.89 15.92 -17.28
CA HIS A 297 8.73 16.12 -18.14
C HIS A 297 8.92 17.20 -19.22
N LEU A 298 9.89 18.11 -19.04
CA LEU A 298 10.27 19.10 -20.04
C LEU A 298 11.06 18.49 -21.20
N ARG A 299 11.96 17.56 -20.91
CA ARG A 299 12.86 16.94 -21.88
C ARG A 299 12.14 16.11 -22.95
N ALA A 300 10.87 15.86 -22.74
CA ALA A 300 9.99 15.17 -23.68
C ALA A 300 9.69 16.00 -24.95
N HIS A 301 10.12 17.26 -25.01
CA HIS A 301 9.91 18.18 -26.13
C HIS A 301 11.17 18.44 -26.99
N GLU A 302 12.31 17.87 -26.63
CA GLU A 302 13.54 17.87 -27.42
C GLU A 302 13.77 16.53 -28.13
#